data_c23d52cd43dd05bcd34d15b5a48ea34e
#
_entry.id   c23d52cd43dd05bcd34d15b5a48ea34e
#
_cell.length_a   1.000
_cell.length_b   1.000
_cell.length_c   1.000
_cell.angle_alpha   90.00
_cell.angle_beta   90.00
_cell.angle_gamma   90.00
#
_symmetry.space_group_name_H-M   'P 1'
#
loop_
_entity.id
_entity.type
_entity.pdbx_description
1 polymer ?
#
loop_
_entity_poly.entity_id
_entity_poly.type
_entity_poly.pdbx_seq_one_letter_code
_entity_poly.pdbx_strand_id
1 'polypeptide(L)'
;FIKPKYKKEITLKEIGYQTFNLYAFAMLIEAGFRFNDYIFKNIKKSVSFMLSEEFKSQINLTKYSFSYNPPGWEIPYIMAIFNVGSLKEKTYWIGQQLKHSYDSKEKMMNLNTSDPQTHNARVYECVRWPDSYFEIELDKLFIQ
;
A
#
# COMPACT_ATOMS: atom_id res chain seq x y z
N PHE A 1 -12.09 28.60 6.78
CA PHE A 1 -11.08 28.59 5.70
C PHE A 1 -9.81 27.90 6.21
N ILE A 2 -9.48 26.72 5.66
CA ILE A 2 -8.22 26.02 6.00
C ILE A 2 -7.10 26.70 5.22
N LYS A 3 -6.03 27.12 5.92
CA LYS A 3 -4.86 27.75 5.27
C LYS A 3 -4.26 26.78 4.23
N PRO A 4 -3.77 27.25 3.06
CA PRO A 4 -3.26 26.40 1.97
C PRO A 4 -2.19 25.38 2.42
N LYS A 5 -1.31 25.78 3.35
CA LYS A 5 -0.29 24.88 3.92
C LYS A 5 -0.89 23.65 4.59
N TYR A 6 -1.94 23.83 5.40
CA TYR A 6 -2.62 22.72 6.08
C TYR A 6 -3.41 21.86 5.10
N LYS A 7 -3.97 22.44 4.04
CA LYS A 7 -4.66 21.68 3.00
C LYS A 7 -3.72 20.68 2.33
N LYS A 8 -2.51 21.10 1.96
CA LYS A 8 -1.50 20.22 1.37
C LYS A 8 -1.08 19.09 2.33
N GLU A 9 -0.86 19.42 3.60
CA GLU A 9 -0.50 18.42 4.61
C GLU A 9 -1.61 17.39 4.83
N ILE A 10 -2.86 17.82 4.92
CA ILE A 10 -4.03 16.94 5.03
C ILE A 10 -4.10 16.01 3.81
N THR A 11 -3.98 16.54 2.60
CA THR A 11 -4.02 15.72 1.37
C THR A 11 -2.90 14.68 1.37
N LEU A 12 -1.67 15.04 1.72
CA LEU A 12 -0.57 14.07 1.80
C LEU A 12 -0.80 12.99 2.87
N LYS A 13 -1.43 13.37 3.97
CA LYS A 13 -1.82 12.41 5.01
C LYS A 13 -2.91 11.46 4.51
N GLU A 14 -3.95 12.00 3.85
CA GLU A 14 -5.02 11.20 3.26
C GLU A 14 -4.46 10.18 2.25
N ILE A 15 -3.56 10.61 1.36
CA ILE A 15 -2.88 9.72 0.41
C ILE A 15 -2.12 8.60 1.13
N GLY A 16 -1.34 8.94 2.17
CA GLY A 16 -0.55 7.94 2.90
C GLY A 16 -1.38 6.93 3.69
N TYR A 17 -2.60 7.30 4.10
CA TYR A 17 -3.52 6.39 4.80
C TYR A 17 -4.53 5.70 3.88
N GLN A 18 -4.56 6.03 2.61
CA GLN A 18 -5.56 5.50 1.68
C GLN A 18 -5.50 3.97 1.60
N THR A 19 -4.32 3.40 1.44
CA THR A 19 -4.14 1.95 1.32
C THR A 19 -4.49 1.24 2.61
N PHE A 20 -4.09 1.78 3.76
CA PHE A 20 -4.47 1.26 5.07
C PHE A 20 -5.99 1.19 5.26
N ASN A 21 -6.70 2.27 4.91
CA ASN A 21 -8.16 2.31 5.00
C ASN A 21 -8.82 1.32 4.03
N LEU A 22 -8.35 1.25 2.79
CA LEU A 22 -8.86 0.31 1.78
C LEU A 22 -8.57 -1.15 2.16
N TYR A 23 -7.42 -1.42 2.78
CA TYR A 23 -7.08 -2.73 3.32
C TYR A 23 -8.09 -3.18 4.38
N ALA A 24 -8.48 -2.29 5.30
CA ALA A 24 -9.51 -2.60 6.29
C ALA A 24 -10.88 -2.88 5.63
N PHE A 25 -11.29 -2.12 4.62
CA PHE A 25 -12.51 -2.42 3.86
C PHE A 25 -12.43 -3.76 3.12
N ALA A 26 -11.29 -4.10 2.54
CA ALA A 26 -11.07 -5.38 1.90
C ALA A 26 -11.21 -6.54 2.89
N MET A 27 -10.66 -6.42 4.09
CA MET A 27 -10.81 -7.41 5.17
C MET A 27 -12.29 -7.61 5.59
N LEU A 28 -13.03 -6.52 5.70
CA LEU A 28 -14.46 -6.59 6.03
C LEU A 28 -15.26 -7.31 4.93
N ILE A 29 -14.96 -7.03 3.65
CA ILE A 29 -15.60 -7.69 2.51
C ILE A 29 -15.26 -9.18 2.51
N GLU A 30 -14.00 -9.55 2.70
CA GLU A 30 -13.56 -10.96 2.79
C GLU A 30 -14.27 -11.70 3.94
N ALA A 31 -14.47 -11.02 5.07
CA ALA A 31 -15.23 -11.54 6.21
C ALA A 31 -16.75 -11.62 5.96
N GLY A 32 -17.22 -11.28 4.77
CA GLY A 32 -18.63 -11.36 4.39
C GLY A 32 -19.47 -10.11 4.74
N PHE A 33 -18.84 -9.02 5.21
CA PHE A 33 -19.57 -7.79 5.48
C PHE A 33 -20.06 -7.15 4.17
N ARG A 34 -21.33 -6.73 4.16
CA ARG A 34 -21.94 -6.09 2.99
C ARG A 34 -22.20 -4.62 3.28
N PHE A 35 -21.52 -3.76 2.53
CA PHE A 35 -21.81 -2.32 2.53
C PHE A 35 -23.05 -2.01 1.69
N ASN A 36 -23.76 -0.93 2.03
CA ASN A 36 -24.80 -0.44 1.14
C ASN A 36 -24.19 0.08 -0.18
N ASP A 37 -25.04 0.20 -1.22
CA ASP A 37 -24.58 0.52 -2.58
C ASP A 37 -23.84 1.85 -2.66
N TYR A 38 -24.27 2.85 -1.90
CA TYR A 38 -23.63 4.17 -1.88
C TYR A 38 -22.20 4.09 -1.34
N ILE A 39 -22.01 3.44 -0.18
CA ILE A 39 -20.70 3.26 0.44
C ILE A 39 -19.82 2.39 -0.46
N PHE A 40 -20.34 1.27 -0.95
CA PHE A 40 -19.56 0.37 -1.81
C PHE A 40 -19.12 1.04 -3.11
N LYS A 41 -19.95 1.87 -3.73
CA LYS A 41 -19.59 2.67 -4.89
C LYS A 41 -18.44 3.62 -4.59
N ASN A 42 -18.40 4.25 -3.41
CA ASN A 42 -17.33 5.15 -3.03
C ASN A 42 -16.02 4.39 -2.72
N ILE A 43 -16.10 3.22 -2.08
CA ILE A 43 -14.94 2.34 -1.90
C ILE A 43 -14.34 1.97 -3.26
N LYS A 44 -15.15 1.55 -4.24
CA LYS A 44 -14.69 1.24 -5.60
C LYS A 44 -14.00 2.42 -6.28
N LYS A 45 -14.51 3.64 -6.12
CA LYS A 45 -13.85 4.86 -6.65
C LYS A 45 -12.47 5.05 -6.01
N SER A 46 -12.37 4.84 -4.69
CA SER A 46 -11.10 4.94 -3.97
C SER A 46 -10.10 3.87 -4.41
N VAL A 47 -10.57 2.64 -4.68
CA VAL A 47 -9.73 1.58 -5.26
C VAL A 47 -9.25 1.97 -6.67
N SER A 48 -10.13 2.52 -7.51
CA SER A 48 -9.75 2.99 -8.85
C SER A 48 -8.72 4.12 -8.79
N PHE A 49 -8.85 5.05 -7.85
CA PHE A 49 -7.86 6.10 -7.63
C PHE A 49 -6.51 5.52 -7.16
N MET A 50 -6.51 4.56 -6.25
CA MET A 50 -5.30 3.88 -5.79
C MET A 50 -4.48 3.26 -6.94
N LEU A 51 -5.13 2.84 -8.02
CA LEU A 51 -4.47 2.28 -9.21
C LEU A 51 -4.02 3.35 -10.22
N SER A 52 -4.33 4.62 -10.01
CA SER A 52 -4.00 5.71 -10.93
C SER A 52 -2.53 6.12 -10.87
N GLU A 53 -2.02 6.68 -11.96
CA GLU A 53 -0.67 7.28 -11.99
C GLU A 53 -0.58 8.50 -11.05
N GLU A 54 -1.68 9.20 -10.85
CA GLU A 54 -1.75 10.31 -9.90
C GLU A 54 -1.46 9.80 -8.48
N PHE A 55 -2.11 8.74 -8.03
CA PHE A 55 -1.83 8.13 -6.72
C PHE A 55 -0.39 7.66 -6.62
N LYS A 56 0.14 6.96 -7.62
CA LYS A 56 1.54 6.49 -7.65
C LYS A 56 2.54 7.63 -7.50
N SER A 57 2.27 8.78 -8.13
CA SER A 57 3.14 9.96 -8.02
C SER A 57 3.08 10.61 -6.63
N GLN A 58 1.89 10.65 -6.02
CA GLN A 58 1.68 11.33 -4.74
C GLN A 58 2.11 10.50 -3.53
N ILE A 59 1.98 9.18 -3.59
CA ILE A 59 2.29 8.31 -2.45
C ILE A 59 3.77 8.35 -2.07
N ASN A 60 4.65 8.60 -3.02
CA ASN A 60 6.09 8.77 -2.76
C ASN A 60 6.44 10.10 -2.07
N LEU A 61 5.52 11.06 -2.05
CA LEU A 61 5.75 12.39 -1.48
C LEU A 61 5.34 12.48 0.00
N THR A 62 4.72 11.44 0.54
CA THR A 62 4.21 11.45 1.91
C THR A 62 5.00 10.54 2.84
N LYS A 63 5.32 11.05 4.02
CA LYS A 63 5.95 10.27 5.10
C LYS A 63 5.02 9.20 5.71
N TYR A 64 3.73 9.24 5.41
CA TYR A 64 2.73 8.29 5.90
C TYR A 64 2.57 7.06 4.97
N SER A 65 3.41 6.96 3.93
CA SER A 65 3.48 5.84 3.01
C SER A 65 4.50 4.79 3.46
N PHE A 66 5.32 4.30 2.56
CA PHE A 66 6.27 3.18 2.72
C PHE A 66 7.05 3.13 4.03
N SER A 67 7.31 4.28 4.64
CA SER A 67 8.02 4.38 5.92
C SER A 67 7.12 4.18 7.14
N TYR A 68 5.80 4.20 6.96
CA TYR A 68 4.81 4.14 8.03
C TYR A 68 3.73 3.08 7.75
N ASN A 69 2.97 3.23 6.66
CA ASN A 69 2.05 2.22 6.16
C ASN A 69 2.75 1.45 5.04
N PRO A 70 2.68 0.12 4.97
CA PRO A 70 3.31 -0.66 3.92
C PRO A 70 2.39 -0.88 2.71
N PRO A 71 2.24 0.09 1.80
CA PRO A 71 1.35 -0.05 0.65
C PRO A 71 1.71 -1.24 -0.25
N GLY A 72 2.99 -1.66 -0.26
CA GLY A 72 3.42 -2.84 -1.00
C GLY A 72 2.87 -4.16 -0.48
N TRP A 73 2.41 -4.20 0.78
CA TRP A 73 1.72 -5.35 1.35
C TRP A 73 0.20 -5.19 1.29
N GLU A 74 -0.30 -3.97 1.44
CA GLU A 74 -1.73 -3.66 1.47
C GLU A 74 -2.37 -3.73 0.08
N ILE A 75 -1.75 -3.11 -0.93
CA ILE A 75 -2.30 -2.99 -2.28
C ILE A 75 -2.52 -4.35 -2.97
N PRO A 76 -1.57 -5.31 -2.95
CA PRO A 76 -1.80 -6.61 -3.56
C PRO A 76 -3.01 -7.37 -3.01
N TYR A 77 -3.26 -7.25 -1.71
CA TYR A 77 -4.45 -7.82 -1.07
C TYR A 77 -5.73 -7.10 -1.52
N ILE A 78 -5.74 -5.77 -1.50
CA ILE A 78 -6.88 -4.98 -1.99
C ILE A 78 -7.20 -5.36 -3.44
N MET A 79 -6.17 -5.46 -4.29
CA MET A 79 -6.34 -5.85 -5.70
C MET A 79 -6.96 -7.24 -5.84
N ALA A 80 -6.59 -8.18 -4.97
CA ALA A 80 -7.16 -9.53 -4.97
C ALA A 80 -8.64 -9.51 -4.59
N ILE A 81 -8.99 -8.86 -3.49
CA ILE A 81 -10.38 -8.82 -2.99
C ILE A 81 -11.33 -8.08 -3.95
N PHE A 82 -10.87 -7.00 -4.58
CA PHE A 82 -11.68 -6.25 -5.54
C PHE A 82 -11.59 -6.78 -6.98
N ASN A 83 -10.77 -7.82 -7.21
CA ASN A 83 -10.51 -8.41 -8.53
C ASN A 83 -10.11 -7.35 -9.58
N VAL A 84 -9.11 -6.54 -9.25
CA VAL A 84 -8.60 -5.44 -10.08
C VAL A 84 -7.09 -5.49 -10.22
N GLY A 85 -6.59 -4.81 -11.26
CA GLY A 85 -5.16 -4.71 -11.54
C GLY A 85 -4.56 -5.99 -12.12
N SER A 86 -3.28 -5.94 -12.41
CA SER A 86 -2.51 -7.01 -13.05
C SER A 86 -1.44 -7.57 -12.11
N LEU A 87 -0.90 -8.74 -12.45
CA LEU A 87 0.26 -9.30 -11.75
C LEU A 87 1.45 -8.33 -11.80
N LYS A 88 1.66 -7.65 -12.94
CA LYS A 88 2.72 -6.64 -13.09
C LYS A 88 2.57 -5.49 -12.09
N GLU A 89 1.35 -5.02 -11.85
CA GLU A 89 1.09 -3.96 -10.87
C GLU A 89 1.32 -4.44 -9.43
N LYS A 90 0.89 -5.66 -9.10
CA LYS A 90 1.19 -6.26 -7.80
C LYS A 90 2.71 -6.34 -7.57
N THR A 91 3.45 -6.88 -8.54
CA THR A 91 4.91 -6.98 -8.50
C THR A 91 5.57 -5.60 -8.34
N TYR A 92 5.07 -4.57 -9.04
CA TYR A 92 5.54 -3.20 -8.89
C TYR A 92 5.42 -2.73 -7.44
N TRP A 93 4.26 -2.87 -6.80
CA TRP A 93 4.04 -2.39 -5.44
C TRP A 93 4.90 -3.14 -4.41
N ILE A 94 5.03 -4.45 -4.55
CA ILE A 94 5.92 -5.27 -3.71
C ILE A 94 7.37 -4.81 -3.87
N GLY A 95 7.82 -4.62 -5.12
CA GLY A 95 9.16 -4.12 -5.43
C GLY A 95 9.43 -2.74 -4.82
N GLN A 96 8.46 -1.82 -4.89
CA GLN A 96 8.59 -0.50 -4.26
C GLN A 96 8.74 -0.62 -2.74
N GLN A 97 7.97 -1.48 -2.08
CA GLN A 97 8.09 -1.68 -0.63
C GLN A 97 9.45 -2.25 -0.25
N LEU A 98 9.93 -3.26 -0.97
CA LEU A 98 11.26 -3.83 -0.75
C LEU A 98 12.35 -2.77 -0.95
N LYS A 99 12.27 -2.01 -2.04
CA LYS A 99 13.23 -0.93 -2.33
C LYS A 99 13.30 0.12 -1.23
N HIS A 100 12.16 0.45 -0.63
CA HIS A 100 12.09 1.46 0.44
C HIS A 100 12.57 0.95 1.79
N SER A 101 12.27 -0.28 2.12
CA SER A 101 12.30 -0.72 3.52
C SER A 101 13.17 -1.94 3.78
N TYR A 102 13.57 -2.70 2.77
CA TYR A 102 14.33 -3.92 2.97
C TYR A 102 15.82 -3.65 3.13
N ASP A 103 16.37 -4.10 4.25
CA ASP A 103 17.81 -4.14 4.51
C ASP A 103 18.36 -5.51 4.10
N SER A 104 19.17 -5.54 3.05
CA SER A 104 19.77 -6.78 2.53
C SER A 104 20.82 -7.38 3.47
N LYS A 105 21.43 -6.60 4.38
CA LYS A 105 22.40 -7.06 5.37
C LYS A 105 21.71 -7.73 6.54
N GLU A 106 20.73 -7.05 7.12
CA GLU A 106 19.93 -7.53 8.25
C GLU A 106 18.82 -8.50 7.84
N LYS A 107 18.46 -8.54 6.54
CA LYS A 107 17.34 -9.32 5.98
C LYS A 107 16.01 -8.95 6.63
N MET A 108 15.82 -7.67 6.91
CA MET A 108 14.68 -7.10 7.62
C MET A 108 14.07 -5.92 6.87
N MET A 109 12.80 -5.62 7.17
CA MET A 109 12.09 -4.45 6.66
C MET A 109 12.25 -3.27 7.62
N ASN A 110 13.48 -2.81 7.83
CA ASN A 110 13.83 -1.84 8.88
C ASN A 110 14.41 -0.51 8.35
N LEU A 111 14.63 -0.39 7.04
CA LEU A 111 15.11 0.86 6.46
C LEU A 111 14.01 1.92 6.39
N ASN A 112 14.41 3.19 6.48
CA ASN A 112 13.56 4.37 6.27
C ASN A 112 12.28 4.41 7.11
N THR A 113 12.26 3.78 8.26
CA THR A 113 11.14 3.80 9.19
C THR A 113 11.59 4.24 10.58
N SER A 114 10.71 4.93 11.31
CA SER A 114 10.92 5.29 12.71
C SER A 114 10.52 4.18 13.68
N ASP A 115 9.82 3.15 13.20
CA ASP A 115 9.39 1.99 13.98
C ASP A 115 9.72 0.68 13.24
N PRO A 116 10.99 0.24 13.28
CA PRO A 116 11.43 -0.98 12.62
C PRO A 116 10.71 -2.24 13.09
N GLN A 117 10.33 -2.29 14.35
CA GLN A 117 9.68 -3.48 14.93
C GLN A 117 8.29 -3.68 14.33
N THR A 118 7.46 -2.64 14.37
CA THR A 118 6.13 -2.68 13.77
C THR A 118 6.22 -2.91 12.26
N HIS A 119 7.15 -2.25 11.59
CA HIS A 119 7.30 -2.36 10.14
C HIS A 119 7.70 -3.78 9.70
N ASN A 120 8.62 -4.43 10.43
CA ASN A 120 8.95 -5.84 10.20
C ASN A 120 7.75 -6.76 10.47
N ALA A 121 7.02 -6.53 11.56
CA ALA A 121 5.85 -7.34 11.89
C ALA A 121 4.78 -7.27 10.79
N ARG A 122 4.63 -6.15 10.10
CA ARG A 122 3.64 -5.99 9.03
C ARG A 122 3.87 -6.87 7.79
N VAL A 123 5.02 -7.53 7.66
CA VAL A 123 5.26 -8.55 6.61
C VAL A 123 4.27 -9.71 6.72
N TYR A 124 3.75 -10.00 7.93
CA TYR A 124 2.75 -11.06 8.11
C TYR A 124 1.47 -10.83 7.28
N GLU A 125 1.18 -9.61 6.86
CA GLU A 125 0.02 -9.29 6.03
C GLU A 125 0.06 -10.00 4.67
N CYS A 126 1.27 -10.37 4.20
CA CYS A 126 1.45 -11.14 2.97
C CYS A 126 0.78 -12.52 3.02
N VAL A 127 0.55 -13.10 4.21
CA VAL A 127 -0.12 -14.41 4.35
C VAL A 127 -1.60 -14.37 3.94
N ARG A 128 -2.17 -13.17 3.80
CA ARG A 128 -3.55 -12.96 3.32
C ARG A 128 -3.65 -12.93 1.80
N TRP A 129 -2.52 -12.89 1.10
CA TRP A 129 -2.57 -12.90 -0.35
C TRP A 129 -3.00 -14.27 -0.85
N PRO A 130 -3.76 -14.35 -1.94
CA PRO A 130 -3.91 -15.60 -2.67
C PRO A 130 -2.53 -16.09 -3.10
N ASP A 131 -2.34 -17.40 -3.14
CA ASP A 131 -1.11 -18.00 -3.65
C ASP A 131 -0.77 -17.41 -5.01
N SER A 132 0.36 -16.73 -5.08
CA SER A 132 0.80 -16.01 -6.25
C SER A 132 2.31 -16.13 -6.39
N TYR A 133 2.76 -16.31 -7.61
CA TYR A 133 4.19 -16.35 -7.93
C TYR A 133 4.62 -14.95 -8.40
N PHE A 134 5.62 -14.39 -7.73
CA PHE A 134 6.23 -13.10 -8.11
C PHE A 134 7.70 -13.33 -8.41
N GLU A 135 8.16 -12.82 -9.54
CA GLU A 135 9.59 -12.75 -9.84
C GLU A 135 10.04 -11.31 -9.65
N ILE A 136 10.94 -11.10 -8.68
CA ILE A 136 11.50 -9.79 -8.37
C ILE A 136 13.01 -9.90 -8.45
N GLU A 137 13.61 -9.17 -9.39
CA GLU A 137 15.05 -9.06 -9.50
C GLU A 137 15.58 -8.10 -8.41
N LEU A 138 15.95 -8.65 -7.26
CA LEU A 138 16.41 -7.86 -6.11
C LEU A 138 17.64 -7.00 -6.46
N ASP A 139 18.54 -7.51 -7.27
CA ASP A 139 19.75 -6.76 -7.68
C ASP A 139 19.40 -5.46 -8.41
N LYS A 140 18.34 -5.45 -9.21
CA LYS A 140 17.87 -4.22 -9.88
C LYS A 140 17.17 -3.23 -8.94
N LEU A 141 16.69 -3.69 -7.79
CA LEU A 141 16.05 -2.82 -6.81
C LEU A 141 17.07 -2.02 -5.99
N PHE A 142 18.29 -2.53 -5.82
CA PHE A 142 19.30 -1.99 -4.92
C PHE A 142 20.52 -1.38 -5.62
N ILE A 143 20.56 -1.34 -6.96
CA ILE A 143 21.54 -0.55 -7.71
C ILE A 143 21.16 0.93 -7.54
N GLN A 144 21.90 1.62 -6.68
CA GLN A 144 21.96 3.08 -6.60
C GLN A 144 23.17 3.59 -7.31
#